data_0dc862f9df2eada1ad68f85dffd25b7a
#
_entry.id   0dc862f9df2eada1ad68f85dffd25b7a
#
_cell.length_a   1.000
_cell.length_b   1.000
_cell.length_c   1.000
_cell.angle_alpha   90.00
_cell.angle_beta   90.00
_cell.angle_gamma   90.00
#
_symmetry.space_group_name_H-M   'P 1'
#
loop_
_entity.id
_entity.type
_entity.pdbx_description
1 polymer ?
#
loop_
_entity_poly.entity_id
_entity_poly.type
_entity_poly.pdbx_seq_one_letter_code
_entity_poly.pdbx_strand_id
1 'polypeptide(L)'
;VKQTATRLNFPMTGLKRFSSDEEKNEHFDVYSPQLCQSIFEMHPNEKFDLVLVDEAQDFHKNWFNALNSITSEEGRIFFFYDPLQTTILNSMTEILRKPKEINFPVFNFNGNYRNSSIISNFLSKLITKYFPEMNLKYSSHSKIHVGREIELIEAQNFEDIIDKSVDKVKYLIKTEGFKGSDIVVLGVDSMRPSNYGTRKSMTAELKKLGLEVINAWDYSKPYLEDGMENNISFSDVRSFKGLEKSAVLLVNFSEVNKENIQKIYTGLSRARGDLTVITYKKALDQLKAFV
;
A
#
# COMPACT_ATOMS: atom_id res chain seq x y z
N VAL A 1 -6.91 0.75 21.68
CA VAL A 1 -7.23 -0.38 22.60
C VAL A 1 -6.27 -0.39 23.79
N LYS A 2 -4.96 -0.59 23.59
CA LYS A 2 -3.97 -0.69 24.71
C LYS A 2 -4.02 0.53 25.66
N GLN A 3 -3.95 1.75 25.13
CA GLN A 3 -3.98 2.97 25.94
C GLN A 3 -5.28 3.08 26.75
N THR A 4 -6.42 2.79 26.13
CA THR A 4 -7.73 2.82 26.79
C THR A 4 -7.80 1.75 27.88
N ALA A 5 -7.37 0.52 27.61
CA ALA A 5 -7.32 -0.55 28.57
C ALA A 5 -6.43 -0.19 29.78
N THR A 6 -5.26 0.39 29.54
CA THR A 6 -4.36 0.84 30.61
C THR A 6 -5.01 1.95 31.47
N ARG A 7 -5.64 2.95 30.83
CA ARG A 7 -6.34 4.04 31.52
C ARG A 7 -7.49 3.54 32.41
N LEU A 8 -8.20 2.52 31.95
CA LEU A 8 -9.34 1.93 32.65
C LEU A 8 -8.95 0.78 33.60
N ASN A 9 -7.65 0.54 33.81
CA ASN A 9 -7.14 -0.58 34.61
C ASN A 9 -7.67 -1.95 34.15
N PHE A 10 -7.96 -2.09 32.86
CA PHE A 10 -8.47 -3.33 32.29
C PHE A 10 -7.34 -4.36 32.22
N PRO A 11 -7.55 -5.60 32.70
CA PRO A 11 -6.51 -6.62 32.71
C PRO A 11 -6.11 -6.97 31.27
N MET A 12 -4.85 -6.72 30.91
CA MET A 12 -4.30 -7.09 29.63
C MET A 12 -3.18 -8.11 29.82
N THR A 13 -3.20 -9.17 29.06
CA THR A 13 -2.01 -9.98 28.87
C THR A 13 -0.97 -9.13 28.12
N GLY A 14 0.22 -8.97 28.70
CA GLY A 14 1.28 -8.14 28.12
C GLY A 14 1.56 -8.51 26.66
N LEU A 15 2.03 -7.54 25.88
CA LEU A 15 2.49 -7.79 24.51
C LEU A 15 3.61 -8.83 24.55
N LYS A 16 3.28 -10.07 24.21
CA LYS A 16 4.26 -11.12 24.00
C LYS A 16 5.08 -10.80 22.74
N ARG A 17 6.33 -11.22 22.72
CA ARG A 17 7.05 -11.37 21.47
C ARG A 17 6.40 -12.55 20.76
N PHE A 18 5.85 -12.33 19.55
CA PHE A 18 5.26 -13.39 18.78
C PHE A 18 6.33 -14.33 18.25
N SER A 19 6.09 -15.62 18.35
CA SER A 19 7.02 -16.67 17.90
C SER A 19 6.80 -17.01 16.43
N SER A 20 5.62 -16.72 15.90
CA SER A 20 5.26 -16.96 14.48
C SER A 20 4.29 -15.88 13.97
N ASP A 21 4.12 -15.84 12.64
CA ASP A 21 3.13 -14.98 12.00
C ASP A 21 1.70 -15.41 12.33
N GLU A 22 1.46 -16.71 12.54
CA GLU A 22 0.16 -17.23 12.96
C GLU A 22 -0.24 -16.69 14.33
N GLU A 23 0.67 -16.76 15.32
CA GLU A 23 0.43 -16.22 16.66
C GLU A 23 0.18 -14.70 16.63
N LYS A 24 0.92 -13.99 15.76
CA LYS A 24 0.73 -12.56 15.56
C LYS A 24 -0.65 -12.27 14.97
N ASN A 25 -1.06 -13.01 13.92
CA ASN A 25 -2.36 -12.84 13.29
C ASN A 25 -3.50 -13.17 14.24
N GLU A 26 -3.41 -14.25 15.01
CA GLU A 26 -4.39 -14.59 16.05
C GLU A 26 -4.55 -13.46 17.06
N HIS A 27 -3.42 -12.89 17.50
CA HIS A 27 -3.46 -11.77 18.44
C HIS A 27 -4.17 -10.54 17.87
N PHE A 28 -3.85 -10.13 16.63
CA PHE A 28 -4.41 -8.91 16.05
C PHE A 28 -5.80 -9.13 15.42
N ASP A 29 -6.08 -10.32 14.91
CA ASP A 29 -7.31 -10.58 14.16
C ASP A 29 -8.43 -11.20 15.01
N VAL A 30 -8.09 -11.75 16.16
CA VAL A 30 -9.05 -12.40 17.06
C VAL A 30 -9.01 -11.76 18.46
N TYR A 31 -7.89 -11.87 19.15
CA TYR A 31 -7.79 -11.42 20.54
C TYR A 31 -8.02 -9.92 20.72
N SER A 32 -7.35 -9.09 19.91
CA SER A 32 -7.45 -7.63 20.04
C SER A 32 -8.83 -7.08 19.75
N PRO A 33 -9.58 -7.54 18.71
CA PRO A 33 -10.98 -7.15 18.50
C PRO A 33 -11.88 -7.55 19.69
N GLN A 34 -11.75 -8.79 20.20
CA GLN A 34 -12.54 -9.26 21.34
C GLN A 34 -12.26 -8.45 22.60
N LEU A 35 -10.98 -8.18 22.88
CA LEU A 35 -10.59 -7.32 23.99
C LEU A 35 -11.17 -5.91 23.85
N CYS A 36 -11.13 -5.33 22.65
CA CYS A 36 -11.71 -4.02 22.37
C CYS A 36 -13.21 -4.03 22.68
N GLN A 37 -13.95 -5.01 22.19
CA GLN A 37 -15.37 -5.16 22.42
C GLN A 37 -15.68 -5.25 23.92
N SER A 38 -14.99 -6.12 24.66
CA SER A 38 -15.19 -6.31 26.11
C SER A 38 -14.96 -5.04 26.92
N ILE A 39 -13.93 -4.26 26.57
CA ILE A 39 -13.62 -2.99 27.24
C ILE A 39 -14.81 -2.02 27.12
N PHE A 40 -15.34 -1.82 25.93
CA PHE A 40 -16.37 -0.80 25.68
C PHE A 40 -17.78 -1.28 26.05
N GLU A 41 -18.02 -2.58 26.13
CA GLU A 41 -19.25 -3.14 26.73
C GLU A 41 -19.28 -2.89 28.24
N MET A 42 -18.15 -3.01 28.94
CA MET A 42 -18.06 -2.75 30.38
C MET A 42 -17.97 -1.24 30.70
N HIS A 43 -17.59 -0.41 29.75
CA HIS A 43 -17.41 1.04 29.93
C HIS A 43 -18.18 1.84 28.85
N PRO A 44 -19.55 1.80 28.84
CA PRO A 44 -20.34 2.41 27.77
C PRO A 44 -20.17 3.94 27.68
N ASN A 45 -19.81 4.61 28.78
CA ASN A 45 -19.55 6.05 28.80
C ASN A 45 -18.26 6.47 28.09
N GLU A 46 -17.42 5.52 27.71
CA GLU A 46 -16.15 5.76 27.00
C GLU A 46 -16.30 5.59 25.46
N LYS A 47 -17.52 5.34 24.97
CA LYS A 47 -17.80 5.20 23.55
C LYS A 47 -17.66 6.52 22.81
N PHE A 48 -17.46 6.44 21.51
CA PHE A 48 -17.24 7.58 20.64
C PHE A 48 -18.49 7.93 19.84
N ASP A 49 -18.78 9.22 19.69
CA ASP A 49 -19.89 9.69 18.85
C ASP A 49 -19.54 9.66 17.35
N LEU A 50 -18.24 9.64 17.03
CA LEU A 50 -17.75 9.55 15.66
C LEU A 50 -16.53 8.65 15.59
N VAL A 51 -16.59 7.63 14.72
CA VAL A 51 -15.47 6.72 14.43
C VAL A 51 -15.16 6.82 12.92
N LEU A 52 -13.92 7.14 12.59
CA LEU A 52 -13.42 7.17 11.23
C LEU A 52 -12.39 6.06 11.06
N VAL A 53 -12.62 5.17 10.11
CA VAL A 53 -11.75 4.03 9.82
C VAL A 53 -11.17 4.22 8.44
N ASP A 54 -9.90 4.62 8.38
CA ASP A 54 -9.16 4.74 7.13
C ASP A 54 -8.53 3.40 6.75
N GLU A 55 -8.34 3.17 5.44
CA GLU A 55 -7.79 1.93 4.89
C GLU A 55 -8.50 0.67 5.46
N ALA A 56 -9.84 0.73 5.56
CA ALA A 56 -10.62 -0.33 6.22
C ALA A 56 -10.42 -1.71 5.62
N GLN A 57 -9.96 -1.83 4.35
CA GLN A 57 -9.61 -3.10 3.73
C GLN A 57 -8.38 -3.79 4.38
N ASP A 58 -7.61 -3.10 5.23
CA ASP A 58 -6.47 -3.67 5.95
C ASP A 58 -6.85 -4.26 7.31
N PHE A 59 -8.11 -4.11 7.70
CA PHE A 59 -8.62 -4.72 8.91
C PHE A 59 -9.20 -6.10 8.62
N HIS A 60 -8.94 -7.07 9.51
CA HIS A 60 -9.65 -8.34 9.49
C HIS A 60 -11.13 -8.11 9.83
N LYS A 61 -12.02 -8.92 9.24
CA LYS A 61 -13.48 -8.75 9.41
C LYS A 61 -13.97 -8.78 10.86
N ASN A 62 -13.23 -9.43 11.77
CA ASN A 62 -13.57 -9.46 13.19
C ASN A 62 -13.55 -8.07 13.86
N TRP A 63 -12.81 -7.11 13.28
CA TRP A 63 -12.80 -5.74 13.75
C TRP A 63 -14.12 -5.01 13.54
N PHE A 64 -14.99 -5.49 12.64
CA PHE A 64 -16.27 -4.84 12.36
C PHE A 64 -17.11 -4.72 13.64
N ASN A 65 -17.31 -5.83 14.37
CA ASN A 65 -18.07 -5.82 15.62
C ASN A 65 -17.38 -4.98 16.71
N ALA A 66 -16.06 -5.07 16.82
CA ALA A 66 -15.30 -4.27 17.78
C ALA A 66 -15.43 -2.77 17.49
N LEU A 67 -15.38 -2.34 16.24
CA LEU A 67 -15.56 -0.93 15.85
C LEU A 67 -17.01 -0.46 16.11
N ASN A 68 -17.99 -1.30 15.90
CA ASN A 68 -19.37 -0.99 16.27
C ASN A 68 -19.53 -0.85 17.80
N SER A 69 -18.87 -1.71 18.59
CA SER A 69 -18.97 -1.67 20.06
C SER A 69 -18.39 -0.42 20.69
N ILE A 70 -17.39 0.21 20.04
CA ILE A 70 -16.80 1.49 20.51
C ILE A 70 -17.61 2.72 20.11
N THR A 71 -18.61 2.57 19.24
CA THR A 71 -19.46 3.66 18.77
C THR A 71 -20.67 3.77 19.69
N SER A 72 -21.05 4.98 20.11
CA SER A 72 -22.23 5.22 20.94
C SER A 72 -23.52 4.93 20.15
N GLU A 73 -24.67 4.81 20.82
CA GLU A 73 -25.96 4.46 20.17
C GLU A 73 -26.35 5.48 19.10
N GLU A 74 -26.13 6.77 19.34
CA GLU A 74 -26.38 7.87 18.38
C GLU A 74 -25.14 8.19 17.53
N GLY A 75 -24.07 7.45 17.73
CA GLY A 75 -22.79 7.67 17.08
C GLY A 75 -22.81 7.23 15.62
N ARG A 76 -21.78 7.67 14.88
CA ARG A 76 -21.60 7.37 13.46
C ARG A 76 -20.23 6.76 13.23
N ILE A 77 -20.21 5.80 12.30
CA ILE A 77 -18.96 5.20 11.85
C ILE A 77 -18.84 5.35 10.32
N PHE A 78 -17.66 5.75 9.85
CA PHE A 78 -17.34 5.87 8.44
C PHE A 78 -16.15 4.99 8.11
N PHE A 79 -16.30 4.16 7.09
CA PHE A 79 -15.24 3.32 6.56
C PHE A 79 -14.76 3.89 5.21
N PHE A 80 -13.48 4.23 5.14
CA PHE A 80 -12.81 4.61 3.90
C PHE A 80 -11.99 3.40 3.44
N TYR A 81 -12.24 2.93 2.23
CA TYR A 81 -11.55 1.74 1.73
C TYR A 81 -11.43 1.73 0.21
N ASP A 82 -10.36 1.12 -0.27
CA ASP A 82 -10.17 0.78 -1.67
C ASP A 82 -10.18 -0.76 -1.83
N PRO A 83 -11.22 -1.33 -2.44
CA PRO A 83 -11.34 -2.78 -2.57
C PRO A 83 -10.24 -3.40 -3.45
N LEU A 84 -9.54 -2.60 -4.26
CA LEU A 84 -8.43 -3.02 -5.10
C LEU A 84 -7.11 -3.11 -4.35
N GLN A 85 -6.99 -2.49 -3.19
CA GLN A 85 -5.78 -2.48 -2.37
C GLN A 85 -5.83 -3.48 -1.20
N THR A 86 -6.75 -4.41 -1.23
CA THR A 86 -6.86 -5.48 -0.22
C THR A 86 -5.71 -6.45 -0.36
N THR A 87 -4.91 -6.61 0.68
CA THR A 87 -3.75 -7.52 0.71
C THR A 87 -3.86 -8.61 1.75
N ILE A 88 -4.95 -8.66 2.52
CA ILE A 88 -5.19 -9.63 3.58
C ILE A 88 -6.39 -10.53 3.27
N LEU A 89 -6.30 -11.78 3.70
CA LEU A 89 -7.44 -12.71 3.70
C LEU A 89 -8.42 -12.34 4.80
N ASN A 90 -9.71 -12.68 4.61
CA ASN A 90 -10.78 -12.35 5.57
C ASN A 90 -10.83 -10.86 5.93
N SER A 91 -10.55 -10.01 4.95
CA SER A 91 -10.59 -8.56 5.11
C SER A 91 -12.01 -8.07 5.40
N MET A 92 -12.10 -6.94 6.06
CA MET A 92 -13.36 -6.21 6.27
C MET A 92 -14.09 -5.89 4.94
N THR A 93 -13.39 -5.84 3.81
CA THR A 93 -14.01 -5.68 2.48
C THR A 93 -15.04 -6.77 2.16
N GLU A 94 -14.94 -7.95 2.73
CA GLU A 94 -15.95 -9.00 2.56
C GLU A 94 -17.31 -8.54 3.09
N ILE A 95 -17.33 -7.77 4.17
CA ILE A 95 -18.51 -7.17 4.77
C ILE A 95 -18.91 -5.92 4.00
N LEU A 96 -17.97 -5.00 3.78
CA LEU A 96 -18.22 -3.69 3.16
C LEU A 96 -18.71 -3.78 1.70
N ARG A 97 -18.36 -4.85 0.98
CA ARG A 97 -18.88 -5.12 -0.38
C ARG A 97 -20.38 -5.53 -0.40
N LYS A 98 -20.95 -5.81 0.75
CA LYS A 98 -22.36 -6.21 0.91
C LYS A 98 -23.18 -5.17 1.67
N PRO A 99 -23.23 -3.92 1.21
CA PRO A 99 -23.82 -2.81 1.99
C PRO A 99 -25.31 -3.03 2.27
N LYS A 100 -26.03 -3.78 1.44
CA LYS A 100 -27.45 -4.12 1.67
C LYS A 100 -27.64 -5.06 2.87
N GLU A 101 -26.65 -5.91 3.17
CA GLU A 101 -26.70 -6.83 4.30
C GLU A 101 -26.41 -6.11 5.63
N ILE A 102 -25.59 -5.05 5.59
CA ILE A 102 -25.19 -4.29 6.77
C ILE A 102 -25.89 -2.94 6.91
N ASN A 103 -26.77 -2.59 5.96
CA ASN A 103 -27.56 -1.34 5.94
C ASN A 103 -26.71 -0.06 6.03
N PHE A 104 -25.51 -0.04 5.44
CA PHE A 104 -24.68 1.15 5.32
C PHE A 104 -24.87 1.83 3.97
N PRO A 105 -25.07 3.16 3.92
CA PRO A 105 -25.01 3.89 2.66
C PRO A 105 -23.59 3.91 2.10
N VAL A 106 -23.45 3.66 0.79
CA VAL A 106 -22.16 3.66 0.10
C VAL A 106 -22.04 4.89 -0.78
N PHE A 107 -20.94 5.61 -0.60
CA PHE A 107 -20.56 6.75 -1.42
C PHE A 107 -19.28 6.41 -2.19
N ASN A 108 -19.37 6.44 -3.53
CA ASN A 108 -18.23 6.16 -4.39
C ASN A 108 -17.53 7.46 -4.77
N PHE A 109 -16.23 7.55 -4.47
CA PHE A 109 -15.36 8.60 -4.94
C PHE A 109 -14.74 8.16 -6.29
N ASN A 110 -15.26 8.67 -7.40
CA ASN A 110 -14.86 8.22 -8.73
C ASN A 110 -13.69 9.04 -9.33
N GLY A 111 -13.21 10.07 -8.63
CA GLY A 111 -12.13 10.92 -9.12
C GLY A 111 -10.75 10.41 -8.70
N ASN A 112 -9.81 10.40 -9.65
CA ASN A 112 -8.40 10.20 -9.33
C ASN A 112 -7.71 11.57 -9.23
N TYR A 113 -7.35 11.97 -8.02
CA TYR A 113 -6.69 13.25 -7.72
C TYR A 113 -5.20 13.10 -7.38
N ARG A 114 -4.67 11.88 -7.47
CA ARG A 114 -3.27 11.57 -7.16
C ARG A 114 -2.42 11.43 -8.42
N ASN A 115 -2.86 10.55 -9.31
CA ASN A 115 -2.08 10.17 -10.46
C ASN A 115 -2.27 11.14 -11.63
N SER A 116 -1.26 11.30 -12.46
CA SER A 116 -1.39 11.98 -13.74
C SER A 116 -2.42 11.28 -14.65
N SER A 117 -2.90 11.97 -15.67
CA SER A 117 -3.93 11.40 -16.57
C SER A 117 -3.45 10.15 -17.29
N ILE A 118 -2.17 10.10 -17.69
CA ILE A 118 -1.56 8.92 -18.33
C ILE A 118 -1.57 7.72 -17.39
N ILE A 119 -1.09 7.90 -16.15
CA ILE A 119 -1.08 6.83 -15.14
C ILE A 119 -2.51 6.41 -14.79
N SER A 120 -3.43 7.36 -14.63
CA SER A 120 -4.83 7.09 -14.31
C SER A 120 -5.51 6.25 -15.40
N ASN A 121 -5.27 6.58 -16.69
CA ASN A 121 -5.79 5.81 -17.82
C ASN A 121 -5.23 4.39 -17.86
N PHE A 122 -3.94 4.25 -17.63
CA PHE A 122 -3.27 2.94 -17.54
C PHE A 122 -3.88 2.07 -16.43
N LEU A 123 -4.02 2.62 -15.23
CA LEU A 123 -4.64 1.93 -14.09
C LEU A 123 -6.10 1.54 -14.39
N SER A 124 -6.87 2.42 -15.05
CA SER A 124 -8.26 2.15 -15.43
C SER A 124 -8.37 0.96 -16.38
N LYS A 125 -7.53 0.90 -17.42
CA LYS A 125 -7.48 -0.24 -18.34
C LYS A 125 -7.11 -1.55 -17.62
N LEU A 126 -6.13 -1.49 -16.73
CA LEU A 126 -5.68 -2.63 -15.92
C LEU A 126 -6.82 -3.18 -15.05
N ILE A 127 -7.54 -2.30 -14.34
CA ILE A 127 -8.68 -2.65 -13.49
C ILE A 127 -9.79 -3.28 -14.31
N THR A 128 -10.15 -2.69 -15.42
CA THR A 128 -11.22 -3.20 -16.29
C THR A 128 -10.93 -4.62 -16.77
N LYS A 129 -9.68 -4.96 -17.02
CA LYS A 129 -9.29 -6.32 -17.43
C LYS A 129 -9.31 -7.33 -16.29
N TYR A 130 -8.72 -6.96 -15.13
CA TYR A 130 -8.48 -7.92 -14.06
C TYR A 130 -9.57 -7.97 -13.00
N PHE A 131 -10.43 -6.92 -12.94
CA PHE A 131 -11.54 -6.80 -11.99
C PHE A 131 -12.85 -6.35 -12.69
N PRO A 132 -13.29 -7.04 -13.74
CA PRO A 132 -14.46 -6.63 -14.51
C PRO A 132 -15.75 -6.60 -13.66
N GLU A 133 -15.81 -7.44 -12.63
CA GLU A 133 -16.96 -7.53 -11.71
C GLU A 133 -17.13 -6.28 -10.82
N MET A 134 -16.08 -5.49 -10.63
CA MET A 134 -16.14 -4.31 -9.76
C MET A 134 -16.86 -3.11 -10.40
N ASN A 135 -17.09 -3.15 -11.72
CA ASN A 135 -17.76 -2.09 -12.49
C ASN A 135 -17.31 -0.66 -12.06
N LEU A 136 -16.03 -0.53 -11.71
CA LEU A 136 -15.45 0.71 -11.23
C LEU A 136 -15.30 1.65 -12.42
N LYS A 137 -16.18 2.63 -12.51
CA LYS A 137 -15.97 3.76 -13.44
C LYS A 137 -14.87 4.64 -12.86
N TYR A 138 -13.62 4.30 -13.14
CA TYR A 138 -12.54 5.23 -12.92
C TYR A 138 -12.71 6.41 -13.87
N SER A 139 -13.04 7.55 -13.31
CA SER A 139 -12.98 8.78 -14.06
C SER A 139 -11.51 9.12 -14.28
N SER A 140 -11.08 9.13 -15.53
CA SER A 140 -9.77 9.63 -15.94
C SER A 140 -9.60 11.15 -15.72
N HIS A 141 -10.49 11.76 -14.95
CA HIS A 141 -10.49 13.19 -14.68
C HIS A 141 -9.40 13.56 -13.66
N SER A 142 -8.15 13.24 -14.00
CA SER A 142 -7.04 13.94 -13.40
C SER A 142 -7.02 15.35 -14.03
N LYS A 143 -7.55 16.32 -13.33
CA LYS A 143 -7.43 17.74 -13.70
C LYS A 143 -6.03 18.29 -13.43
N ILE A 144 -5.09 17.45 -12.92
CA ILE A 144 -3.90 17.96 -12.26
C ILE A 144 -2.78 18.19 -13.28
N HIS A 145 -2.47 17.22 -14.13
CA HIS A 145 -1.46 17.34 -15.21
C HIS A 145 -1.45 16.09 -16.10
N VAL A 146 -0.89 16.22 -17.30
CA VAL A 146 -0.83 15.10 -18.27
C VAL A 146 0.07 13.98 -17.74
N GLY A 147 1.17 14.31 -17.10
CA GLY A 147 2.20 13.37 -16.67
C GLY A 147 3.15 12.98 -17.78
N ARG A 148 4.04 12.03 -17.49
CA ARG A 148 4.99 11.46 -18.44
C ARG A 148 4.47 10.12 -18.94
N GLU A 149 4.94 9.71 -20.11
CA GLU A 149 4.70 8.36 -20.61
C GLU A 149 5.24 7.31 -19.65
N ILE A 150 4.51 6.22 -19.52
CA ILE A 150 4.92 5.11 -18.65
C ILE A 150 6.04 4.35 -19.35
N GLU A 151 7.15 4.22 -18.66
CA GLU A 151 8.31 3.51 -19.19
C GLU A 151 8.31 2.05 -18.74
N LEU A 152 8.40 1.13 -19.70
CA LEU A 152 8.47 -0.31 -19.47
C LEU A 152 9.84 -0.83 -19.88
N ILE A 153 10.63 -1.29 -18.91
CA ILE A 153 12.02 -1.73 -19.09
C ILE A 153 12.11 -3.24 -18.82
N GLU A 154 12.53 -3.99 -19.85
CA GLU A 154 12.77 -5.44 -19.72
C GLU A 154 14.08 -5.70 -18.96
N ALA A 155 14.04 -6.61 -17.98
CA ALA A 155 15.22 -7.13 -17.29
C ALA A 155 15.36 -8.63 -17.52
N GLN A 156 16.61 -9.08 -17.66
CA GLN A 156 16.93 -10.48 -17.94
C GLN A 156 17.00 -11.35 -16.66
N ASN A 157 17.40 -10.73 -15.55
CA ASN A 157 17.56 -11.38 -14.24
C ASN A 157 17.48 -10.34 -13.12
N PHE A 158 17.59 -10.80 -11.88
CA PHE A 158 17.50 -9.94 -10.70
C PHE A 158 18.60 -8.88 -10.62
N GLU A 159 19.84 -9.20 -11.00
CA GLU A 159 20.93 -8.23 -11.01
C GLU A 159 20.69 -7.13 -12.05
N ASP A 160 20.17 -7.49 -13.22
CA ASP A 160 19.79 -6.54 -14.28
C ASP A 160 18.64 -5.62 -13.84
N ILE A 161 17.70 -6.11 -13.02
CA ILE A 161 16.69 -5.26 -12.38
C ILE A 161 17.35 -4.18 -11.51
N ILE A 162 18.35 -4.58 -10.71
CA ILE A 162 19.07 -3.64 -9.85
C ILE A 162 19.81 -2.59 -10.70
N ASP A 163 20.56 -3.03 -11.72
CA ASP A 163 21.34 -2.13 -12.57
C ASP A 163 20.44 -1.12 -13.28
N LYS A 164 19.40 -1.57 -13.95
CA LYS A 164 18.45 -0.71 -14.66
C LYS A 164 17.70 0.24 -13.72
N SER A 165 17.39 -0.21 -12.50
CA SER A 165 16.80 0.68 -11.49
C SER A 165 17.74 1.78 -11.06
N VAL A 166 18.99 1.45 -10.80
CA VAL A 166 20.03 2.41 -10.43
C VAL A 166 20.31 3.41 -11.55
N ASP A 167 20.39 2.93 -12.79
CA ASP A 167 20.59 3.80 -13.97
C ASP A 167 19.39 4.74 -14.17
N LYS A 168 18.15 4.25 -13.98
CA LYS A 168 16.95 5.07 -14.06
C LYS A 168 16.91 6.12 -12.94
N VAL A 169 17.22 5.75 -11.70
CA VAL A 169 17.32 6.70 -10.57
C VAL A 169 18.36 7.79 -10.88
N LYS A 170 19.54 7.40 -11.37
CA LYS A 170 20.58 8.33 -11.77
C LYS A 170 20.12 9.28 -12.89
N TYR A 171 19.39 8.77 -13.89
CA TYR A 171 18.82 9.57 -14.96
C TYR A 171 17.79 10.57 -14.41
N LEU A 172 16.85 10.13 -13.57
CA LEU A 172 15.85 11.00 -12.96
C LEU A 172 16.47 12.15 -12.17
N ILE A 173 17.53 11.87 -11.40
CA ILE A 173 18.20 12.89 -10.60
C ILE A 173 19.04 13.83 -11.47
N LYS A 174 19.90 13.29 -12.34
CA LYS A 174 20.88 14.10 -13.06
C LYS A 174 20.32 14.81 -14.29
N THR A 175 19.34 14.21 -14.95
CA THR A 175 18.82 14.71 -16.22
C THR A 175 17.46 15.38 -16.06
N GLU A 176 16.60 14.79 -15.23
CA GLU A 176 15.21 15.24 -15.07
C GLU A 176 15.03 16.15 -13.85
N GLY A 177 16.07 16.30 -13.00
CA GLY A 177 16.06 17.22 -11.88
C GLY A 177 15.23 16.79 -10.68
N PHE A 178 14.86 15.50 -10.58
CA PHE A 178 14.21 14.97 -9.38
C PHE A 178 15.19 14.98 -8.20
N LYS A 179 14.67 15.24 -7.00
CA LYS A 179 15.38 14.96 -5.75
C LYS A 179 15.27 13.49 -5.41
N GLY A 180 16.22 12.93 -4.68
CA GLY A 180 16.12 11.56 -4.18
C GLY A 180 14.83 11.33 -3.40
N SER A 181 14.40 12.33 -2.59
CA SER A 181 13.17 12.31 -1.82
C SER A 181 11.88 12.21 -2.66
N ASP A 182 11.94 12.56 -3.94
CA ASP A 182 10.81 12.46 -4.88
C ASP A 182 10.64 11.06 -5.46
N ILE A 183 11.62 10.17 -5.24
CA ILE A 183 11.72 8.87 -5.90
C ILE A 183 11.52 7.74 -4.89
N VAL A 184 10.82 6.70 -5.32
CA VAL A 184 10.76 5.41 -4.60
C VAL A 184 10.99 4.25 -5.56
N VAL A 185 11.74 3.25 -5.08
CA VAL A 185 11.85 1.94 -5.73
C VAL A 185 11.01 0.94 -4.92
N LEU A 186 9.99 0.35 -5.56
CA LEU A 186 9.03 -0.56 -4.94
C LEU A 186 9.18 -1.98 -5.51
N GLY A 187 9.60 -2.93 -4.67
CA GLY A 187 9.61 -4.33 -5.03
C GLY A 187 8.23 -4.97 -4.92
N VAL A 188 7.75 -5.60 -6.01
CA VAL A 188 6.55 -6.45 -5.94
C VAL A 188 6.88 -7.76 -5.26
N ASP A 189 7.89 -8.47 -5.76
CA ASP A 189 8.41 -9.66 -5.10
C ASP A 189 9.58 -9.29 -4.18
N SER A 190 10.09 -10.29 -3.45
CA SER A 190 11.19 -10.08 -2.51
C SER A 190 12.40 -9.47 -3.20
N MET A 191 12.95 -8.41 -2.63
CA MET A 191 14.20 -7.78 -3.08
C MET A 191 15.42 -8.22 -2.26
N ARG A 192 15.34 -9.35 -1.55
CA ARG A 192 16.47 -9.92 -0.80
C ARG A 192 17.42 -10.62 -1.75
N PRO A 193 18.71 -10.23 -1.84
CA PRO A 193 19.67 -10.81 -2.77
C PRO A 193 19.84 -12.32 -2.62
N SER A 194 19.79 -12.82 -1.38
CA SER A 194 19.92 -14.25 -1.08
C SER A 194 18.87 -15.12 -1.76
N ASN A 195 17.68 -14.59 -2.05
CA ASN A 195 16.62 -15.31 -2.75
C ASN A 195 16.95 -15.56 -4.23
N TYR A 196 17.98 -14.87 -4.74
CA TYR A 196 18.38 -14.91 -6.14
C TYR A 196 19.84 -15.37 -6.31
N GLY A 197 20.45 -15.89 -5.24
CA GLY A 197 21.81 -16.41 -5.28
C GLY A 197 22.90 -15.35 -5.52
N THR A 198 22.62 -14.08 -5.27
CA THR A 198 23.54 -12.97 -5.46
C THR A 198 23.81 -12.21 -4.16
N ARG A 199 24.90 -11.41 -4.14
CA ARG A 199 25.21 -10.45 -3.06
C ARG A 199 24.89 -9.01 -3.47
N LYS A 200 24.56 -8.77 -4.73
CA LYS A 200 24.22 -7.43 -5.22
C LYS A 200 22.89 -7.00 -4.64
N SER A 201 22.85 -5.86 -4.01
CA SER A 201 21.63 -5.34 -3.38
C SER A 201 21.29 -3.93 -3.85
N MET A 202 20.01 -3.64 -4.02
CA MET A 202 19.49 -2.33 -4.39
C MET A 202 20.04 -1.23 -3.45
N THR A 203 19.96 -1.47 -2.15
CA THR A 203 20.45 -0.51 -1.14
C THR A 203 21.93 -0.19 -1.30
N ALA A 204 22.77 -1.20 -1.54
CA ALA A 204 24.21 -0.97 -1.72
C ALA A 204 24.51 -0.18 -2.99
N GLU A 205 23.82 -0.49 -4.09
CA GLU A 205 24.04 0.18 -5.36
C GLU A 205 23.53 1.64 -5.34
N LEU A 206 22.37 1.92 -4.74
CA LEU A 206 21.87 3.29 -4.56
C LEU A 206 22.79 4.14 -3.68
N LYS A 207 23.39 3.56 -2.64
CA LYS A 207 24.38 4.26 -1.79
C LYS A 207 25.63 4.67 -2.56
N LYS A 208 26.05 3.93 -3.58
CA LYS A 208 27.18 4.33 -4.46
C LYS A 208 26.89 5.59 -5.27
N LEU A 209 25.62 5.97 -5.43
CA LEU A 209 25.22 7.25 -6.04
C LEU A 209 25.30 8.44 -5.07
N GLY A 210 25.70 8.23 -3.82
CA GLY A 210 25.68 9.24 -2.77
C GLY A 210 24.30 9.44 -2.15
N LEU A 211 23.36 8.48 -2.34
CA LEU A 211 22.02 8.55 -1.79
C LEU A 211 21.95 7.84 -0.44
N GLU A 212 21.22 8.41 0.50
CA GLU A 212 20.77 7.71 1.70
C GLU A 212 19.49 6.93 1.40
N VAL A 213 19.52 5.62 1.64
CA VAL A 213 18.38 4.74 1.36
C VAL A 213 17.54 4.60 2.62
N ILE A 214 16.29 5.03 2.53
CA ILE A 214 15.28 4.90 3.58
C ILE A 214 14.39 3.70 3.25
N ASN A 215 14.36 2.73 4.16
CA ASN A 215 13.46 1.58 4.04
C ASN A 215 12.15 1.87 4.79
N ALA A 216 11.02 1.52 4.17
CA ALA A 216 9.70 1.74 4.76
C ALA A 216 9.46 1.01 6.09
N TRP A 217 10.19 -0.04 6.35
CA TRP A 217 10.13 -0.77 7.62
C TRP A 217 11.08 -0.24 8.71
N ASP A 218 11.89 0.77 8.41
CA ASP A 218 12.74 1.41 9.42
C ASP A 218 11.98 2.54 10.12
N TYR A 219 11.13 2.18 11.08
CA TYR A 219 10.35 3.12 11.87
C TYR A 219 11.19 4.07 12.74
N SER A 220 12.50 3.91 12.78
CA SER A 220 13.40 4.79 13.53
C SER A 220 13.72 6.08 12.79
N LYS A 221 13.47 6.12 11.47
CA LYS A 221 13.66 7.32 10.64
C LYS A 221 12.30 7.81 10.15
N PRO A 222 11.86 9.01 10.54
CA PRO A 222 10.62 9.57 10.02
C PRO A 222 10.73 9.74 8.50
N TYR A 223 9.71 9.27 7.77
CA TYR A 223 9.62 9.33 6.32
C TYR A 223 9.64 10.75 5.74
N LEU A 224 9.50 11.77 6.60
CA LEU A 224 9.15 13.14 6.26
C LEU A 224 10.03 14.15 6.99
N GLU A 225 11.33 13.95 7.08
CA GLU A 225 12.18 15.09 7.36
C GLU A 225 12.33 15.88 6.07
N ASP A 226 11.53 16.95 5.94
CA ASP A 226 11.73 18.02 4.97
C ASP A 226 13.19 18.51 5.06
N GLY A 227 13.95 18.37 3.96
CA GLY A 227 15.32 18.84 3.86
C GLY A 227 16.38 17.83 3.44
N MET A 228 16.05 16.53 3.40
CA MET A 228 17.00 15.51 2.96
C MET A 228 16.85 15.17 1.47
N GLU A 229 17.26 16.10 0.61
CA GLU A 229 17.15 15.95 -0.86
C GLU A 229 17.82 14.69 -1.41
N ASN A 230 18.83 14.17 -0.70
CA ASN A 230 19.57 12.98 -1.08
C ASN A 230 18.97 11.65 -0.55
N ASN A 231 17.85 11.69 0.14
CA ASN A 231 17.19 10.49 0.63
C ASN A 231 16.34 9.86 -0.48
N ILE A 232 16.50 8.55 -0.72
CA ILE A 232 15.65 7.78 -1.63
C ILE A 232 14.92 6.71 -0.87
N SER A 233 13.63 6.52 -1.17
CA SER A 233 12.84 5.46 -0.56
C SER A 233 13.04 4.14 -1.31
N PHE A 234 13.27 3.05 -0.57
CA PHE A 234 13.27 1.69 -1.10
C PHE A 234 12.41 0.79 -0.20
N SER A 235 11.43 0.12 -0.77
CA SER A 235 10.45 -0.64 0.02
C SER A 235 9.84 -1.78 -0.79
N ASP A 236 9.14 -2.69 -0.11
CA ASP A 236 8.10 -3.48 -0.74
C ASP A 236 6.80 -2.66 -0.85
N VAL A 237 5.93 -3.08 -1.77
CA VAL A 237 4.66 -2.39 -2.04
C VAL A 237 3.76 -2.32 -0.80
N ARG A 238 3.73 -3.38 0.02
CA ARG A 238 2.86 -3.44 1.20
C ARG A 238 3.27 -2.42 2.26
N SER A 239 4.57 -2.34 2.54
CA SER A 239 5.12 -1.41 3.53
C SER A 239 5.03 0.06 3.09
N PHE A 240 4.90 0.32 1.78
CA PHE A 240 4.74 1.66 1.22
C PHE A 240 3.27 2.08 1.04
N LYS A 241 2.32 1.25 1.47
CA LYS A 241 0.90 1.58 1.38
C LYS A 241 0.57 2.85 2.17
N GLY A 242 -0.36 3.66 1.66
CA GLY A 242 -0.70 4.98 2.23
C GLY A 242 0.23 6.13 1.83
N LEU A 243 1.42 5.83 1.28
CA LEU A 243 2.39 6.84 0.82
C LEU A 243 2.32 7.04 -0.70
N GLU A 244 2.93 8.12 -1.19
CA GLU A 244 3.03 8.44 -2.62
C GLU A 244 4.34 9.19 -2.92
N LYS A 245 4.79 9.15 -4.17
CA LYS A 245 5.99 9.88 -4.64
C LYS A 245 5.76 10.43 -6.05
N SER A 246 6.53 11.46 -6.39
CA SER A 246 6.50 12.07 -7.72
C SER A 246 6.92 11.08 -8.80
N ALA A 247 7.93 10.25 -8.52
CA ALA A 247 8.42 9.19 -9.39
C ALA A 247 8.47 7.84 -8.67
N VAL A 248 7.93 6.80 -9.31
CA VAL A 248 7.91 5.43 -8.80
C VAL A 248 8.56 4.49 -9.81
N LEU A 249 9.51 3.69 -9.34
CA LEU A 249 10.03 2.53 -10.03
C LEU A 249 9.39 1.28 -9.42
N LEU A 250 8.48 0.63 -10.14
CA LEU A 250 7.91 -0.64 -9.71
C LEU A 250 8.72 -1.79 -10.30
N VAL A 251 9.28 -2.64 -9.45
CA VAL A 251 10.28 -3.61 -9.89
C VAL A 251 10.01 -5.04 -9.42
N ASN A 252 10.59 -6.00 -10.13
CA ASN A 252 10.74 -7.41 -9.73
C ASN A 252 9.41 -8.17 -9.55
N PHE A 253 8.81 -8.57 -10.67
CA PHE A 253 7.71 -9.54 -10.73
C PHE A 253 7.72 -10.23 -12.09
N SER A 254 7.43 -11.53 -12.13
CA SER A 254 7.61 -12.35 -13.34
C SER A 254 6.39 -12.34 -14.26
N GLU A 255 5.21 -12.10 -13.73
CA GLU A 255 3.96 -12.07 -14.49
C GLU A 255 2.90 -11.23 -13.76
N VAL A 256 1.80 -10.93 -14.47
CA VAL A 256 0.60 -10.28 -13.92
C VAL A 256 -0.52 -11.31 -13.91
N ASN A 257 -0.98 -11.67 -12.72
CA ASN A 257 -2.03 -12.67 -12.53
C ASN A 257 -2.98 -12.26 -11.38
N LYS A 258 -4.02 -13.09 -11.11
CA LYS A 258 -5.02 -12.79 -10.08
C LYS A 258 -4.46 -12.73 -8.65
N GLU A 259 -3.33 -13.37 -8.40
CA GLU A 259 -2.72 -13.44 -7.06
C GLU A 259 -1.92 -12.18 -6.73
N ASN A 260 -1.29 -11.55 -7.74
CA ASN A 260 -0.41 -10.42 -7.53
C ASN A 260 -0.91 -9.09 -8.10
N ILE A 261 -1.99 -9.09 -8.90
CA ILE A 261 -2.50 -7.87 -9.55
C ILE A 261 -2.87 -6.77 -8.57
N GLN A 262 -3.43 -7.10 -7.40
CA GLN A 262 -3.75 -6.10 -6.37
C GLN A 262 -2.48 -5.43 -5.84
N LYS A 263 -1.42 -6.21 -5.62
CA LYS A 263 -0.13 -5.70 -5.18
C LYS A 263 0.52 -4.83 -6.25
N ILE A 264 0.49 -5.28 -7.52
CA ILE A 264 0.98 -4.51 -8.65
C ILE A 264 0.21 -3.20 -8.78
N TYR A 265 -1.12 -3.24 -8.78
CA TYR A 265 -1.98 -2.06 -8.82
C TYR A 265 -1.66 -1.08 -7.66
N THR A 266 -1.53 -1.60 -6.45
CA THR A 266 -1.17 -0.80 -5.28
C THR A 266 0.15 -0.05 -5.52
N GLY A 267 1.19 -0.73 -6.01
CA GLY A 267 2.49 -0.12 -6.31
C GLY A 267 2.42 0.93 -7.43
N LEU A 268 1.76 0.61 -8.53
CA LEU A 268 1.57 1.52 -9.67
C LEU A 268 0.83 2.80 -9.25
N SER A 269 -0.20 2.67 -8.41
CA SER A 269 -1.03 3.79 -7.94
C SER A 269 -0.30 4.76 -7.00
N ARG A 270 0.93 4.45 -6.55
CA ARG A 270 1.76 5.34 -5.71
C ARG A 270 2.43 6.46 -6.51
N ALA A 271 2.48 6.36 -7.84
CA ALA A 271 3.12 7.36 -8.69
C ALA A 271 2.21 8.56 -8.94
N ARG A 272 2.72 9.77 -8.69
CA ARG A 272 1.99 10.99 -9.00
C ARG A 272 2.14 11.40 -10.46
N GLY A 273 3.37 11.40 -11.01
CA GLY A 273 3.65 11.93 -12.34
C GLY A 273 4.59 11.11 -13.22
N ASP A 274 5.50 10.36 -12.63
CA ASP A 274 6.46 9.52 -13.35
C ASP A 274 6.36 8.07 -12.89
N LEU A 275 6.20 7.15 -13.81
CA LEU A 275 6.05 5.73 -13.54
C LEU A 275 6.94 4.91 -14.47
N THR A 276 7.88 4.20 -13.89
CA THR A 276 8.73 3.24 -14.58
C THR A 276 8.49 1.84 -14.04
N VAL A 277 8.33 0.87 -14.91
CA VAL A 277 8.23 -0.57 -14.54
C VAL A 277 9.45 -1.29 -15.06
N ILE A 278 10.22 -1.94 -14.18
CA ILE A 278 11.43 -2.70 -14.53
C ILE A 278 11.23 -4.15 -14.10
N THR A 279 10.98 -5.03 -15.05
CA THR A 279 10.65 -6.40 -14.72
C THR A 279 10.92 -7.36 -15.90
N TYR A 280 10.54 -8.61 -15.74
CA TYR A 280 10.80 -9.66 -16.73
C TYR A 280 9.85 -9.58 -17.93
N LYS A 281 10.29 -10.10 -19.06
CA LYS A 281 9.60 -10.02 -20.36
C LYS A 281 8.13 -10.40 -20.29
N LYS A 282 7.77 -11.52 -19.66
CA LYS A 282 6.38 -12.00 -19.59
C LYS A 282 5.44 -10.96 -18.96
N ALA A 283 5.86 -10.37 -17.84
CA ALA A 283 5.07 -9.34 -17.15
C ALA A 283 4.95 -8.06 -18.00
N LEU A 284 6.04 -7.64 -18.65
CA LEU A 284 6.02 -6.46 -19.53
C LEU A 284 5.10 -6.64 -20.72
N ASP A 285 5.14 -7.80 -21.40
CA ASP A 285 4.27 -8.07 -22.54
C ASP A 285 2.79 -8.05 -22.14
N GLN A 286 2.48 -8.45 -20.90
CA GLN A 286 1.12 -8.34 -20.35
C GLN A 286 0.73 -6.87 -20.07
N LEU A 287 1.67 -6.00 -19.67
CA LEU A 287 1.42 -4.59 -19.36
C LEU A 287 1.39 -3.69 -20.59
N LYS A 288 2.16 -3.99 -21.63
CA LYS A 288 2.22 -3.22 -22.89
C LYS A 288 0.85 -3.00 -23.54
N ALA A 289 -0.07 -3.93 -23.34
CA ALA A 289 -1.44 -3.81 -23.87
C ALA A 289 -2.26 -2.67 -23.25
N PHE A 290 -1.77 -2.04 -22.18
CA PHE A 290 -2.49 -0.99 -21.43
C PHE A 290 -1.83 0.40 -21.53
N VAL A 291 -0.60 0.50 -21.96
CA VAL A 291 0.14 1.75 -22.19
C VAL A 291 -0.38 2.56 -23.39
#